data_78042799408158c3d6b6e21d61e81935
#
_entry.id   78042799408158c3d6b6e21d61e81935
#
_cell.length_a   1.000
_cell.length_b   1.000
_cell.length_c   1.000
_cell.angle_alpha   90.00
_cell.angle_beta   90.00
_cell.angle_gamma   90.00
#
_symmetry.space_group_name_H-M   'P 1'
#
loop_
_entity.id
_entity.type
_entity.pdbx_description
1 polymer ?
#
loop_
_entity_poly.entity_id
_entity_poly.type
_entity_poly.pdbx_seq_one_letter_code
_entity_poly.pdbx_strand_id
1 'polypeptide(L)'
;RRLQSFGETIFATMSAAAAKHNAINLGQGFPDTDGPPRMLEIAQREIARGNNQYAPGKGVEVLRSAVADSRRVGTEEVLITVGATEAISATVLGLVEPGSEVIVFDPYYDAYAAAIALAGAQRVSVPLRQVDRTWDLDTAAFAAAITDRTSMVIINSPHNPTGSVFSRAALEEFARICVAHDLTVLSDEVYEHLIFEGNQHTRINELPGMKSRTVTSSSAAKSYNATGWKTGWAIAEPALLDGVIKAKQFMTYVGATPFQPAVAHAIHNERAWLRRMVDSLAVGKNILADGLRNAGLKVYDTAGTYFIVADVSPLGFDDGTDYCMGLPELQGVAAIPLAGFSDHKETWKPLVRFAFCKRHDVLREASERLAQTPLFRL
;
A
#
# COMPACT_ATOMS: atom_id res chain seq x y z
N ARG A 1 3.98 -2.00 26.17
CA ARG A 1 5.30 -2.65 26.00
C ARG A 1 5.52 -3.17 24.57
N ARG A 2 4.51 -3.82 23.91
CA ARG A 2 4.67 -4.38 22.54
C ARG A 2 5.01 -3.35 21.46
N LEU A 3 4.56 -2.10 21.60
CA LEU A 3 4.84 -1.01 20.66
C LEU A 3 5.90 0.00 21.19
N GLN A 4 6.66 -0.33 22.20
CA GLN A 4 7.62 0.59 22.82
C GLN A 4 8.76 1.01 21.88
N SER A 5 9.10 0.16 20.89
CA SER A 5 10.10 0.45 19.85
C SER A 5 9.56 1.29 18.69
N PHE A 6 8.25 1.53 18.64
CA PHE A 6 7.63 2.36 17.61
C PHE A 6 7.60 3.82 18.09
N GLY A 7 8.32 4.67 17.41
CA GLY A 7 8.32 6.13 17.63
C GLY A 7 7.35 6.86 16.70
N GLU A 8 7.56 8.15 16.57
CA GLU A 8 6.90 8.95 15.54
C GLU A 8 7.27 8.43 14.15
N THR A 9 6.26 8.29 13.28
CA THR A 9 6.50 7.74 11.94
C THR A 9 7.24 8.75 11.08
N ILE A 10 8.07 8.25 10.15
CA ILE A 10 8.75 9.09 9.16
C ILE A 10 7.73 9.94 8.35
N PHE A 11 6.52 9.44 8.17
CA PHE A 11 5.42 10.17 7.54
C PHE A 11 5.02 11.42 8.32
N ALA A 12 4.91 11.33 9.64
CA ALA A 12 4.56 12.46 10.49
C ALA A 12 5.68 13.50 10.49
N THR A 13 6.93 13.07 10.64
CA THR A 13 8.12 13.95 10.60
C THR A 13 8.19 14.71 9.27
N MET A 14 8.08 14.02 8.13
CA MET A 14 8.18 14.66 6.82
C MET A 14 6.96 15.56 6.51
N SER A 15 5.78 15.21 7.02
CA SER A 15 4.58 16.07 6.88
C SER A 15 4.71 17.36 7.71
N ALA A 16 5.26 17.27 8.92
CA ALA A 16 5.53 18.44 9.75
C ALA A 16 6.58 19.36 9.09
N ALA A 17 7.65 18.79 8.51
CA ALA A 17 8.65 19.55 7.77
C ALA A 17 8.05 20.23 6.53
N ALA A 18 7.22 19.52 5.76
CA ALA A 18 6.52 20.09 4.60
C ALA A 18 5.62 21.25 4.99
N ALA A 19 4.83 21.11 6.07
CA ALA A 19 3.95 22.17 6.56
C ALA A 19 4.75 23.39 7.06
N LYS A 20 5.83 23.18 7.81
CA LYS A 20 6.69 24.24 8.33
C LYS A 20 7.26 25.13 7.23
N HIS A 21 7.65 24.56 6.09
CA HIS A 21 8.30 25.27 4.99
C HIS A 21 7.34 25.55 3.81
N ASN A 22 6.03 25.29 3.96
CA ASN A 22 5.03 25.43 2.88
C ASN A 22 5.47 24.69 1.60
N ALA A 23 6.04 23.50 1.77
CA ALA A 23 6.58 22.68 0.69
C ALA A 23 5.50 21.84 0.00
N ILE A 24 5.66 21.57 -1.29
CA ILE A 24 4.85 20.61 -2.03
C ILE A 24 5.14 19.21 -1.47
N ASN A 25 4.14 18.61 -0.81
CA ASN A 25 4.33 17.32 -0.15
C ASN A 25 4.14 16.16 -1.14
N LEU A 26 5.26 15.65 -1.70
CA LEU A 26 5.35 14.43 -2.49
C LEU A 26 5.73 13.20 -1.64
N GLY A 27 5.86 13.34 -0.33
CA GLY A 27 6.09 12.21 0.57
C GLY A 27 4.82 11.42 0.88
N GLN A 28 3.68 12.10 0.94
CA GLN A 28 2.39 11.52 1.32
C GLN A 28 1.66 10.87 0.14
N GLY A 29 1.26 9.61 0.33
CA GLY A 29 0.53 8.81 -0.65
C GLY A 29 -0.99 9.04 -0.61
N PHE A 30 -1.45 10.28 -0.77
CA PHE A 30 -2.86 10.59 -0.99
C PHE A 30 -3.03 11.63 -2.10
N PRO A 31 -4.04 11.45 -2.97
CA PRO A 31 -4.36 12.38 -4.05
C PRO A 31 -4.80 13.76 -3.54
N ASP A 32 -4.59 14.78 -4.39
CA ASP A 32 -5.16 16.13 -4.24
C ASP A 32 -6.38 16.35 -5.14
N THR A 33 -6.97 15.26 -5.62
CA THR A 33 -8.18 15.22 -6.44
C THR A 33 -9.22 14.29 -5.81
N ASP A 34 -10.48 14.61 -5.99
CA ASP A 34 -11.60 13.83 -5.47
C ASP A 34 -11.85 12.54 -6.26
N GLY A 35 -12.64 11.64 -5.67
CA GLY A 35 -13.15 10.44 -6.30
C GLY A 35 -14.26 10.72 -7.33
N PRO A 36 -14.89 9.66 -7.88
CA PRO A 36 -15.96 9.79 -8.86
C PRO A 36 -17.10 10.67 -8.34
N PRO A 37 -17.55 11.71 -9.08
CA PRO A 37 -18.61 12.62 -8.61
C PRO A 37 -19.88 11.88 -8.17
N ARG A 38 -20.29 10.86 -8.93
CA ARG A 38 -21.48 10.08 -8.59
C ARG A 38 -21.33 9.29 -7.28
N MET A 39 -20.13 8.79 -6.99
CA MET A 39 -19.83 8.15 -5.69
C MET A 39 -20.02 9.16 -4.54
N LEU A 40 -19.51 10.39 -4.70
CA LEU A 40 -19.65 11.46 -3.69
C LEU A 40 -21.11 11.84 -3.46
N GLU A 41 -21.89 12.02 -4.54
CA GLU A 41 -23.33 12.32 -4.47
C GLU A 41 -24.11 11.22 -3.72
N ILE A 42 -23.79 9.96 -3.97
CA ILE A 42 -24.44 8.84 -3.27
C ILE A 42 -24.13 8.90 -1.79
N ALA A 43 -22.87 9.12 -1.40
CA ALA A 43 -22.50 9.25 0.01
C ALA A 43 -23.24 10.39 0.71
N GLN A 44 -23.31 11.56 0.10
CA GLN A 44 -24.07 12.70 0.62
C GLN A 44 -25.56 12.36 0.81
N ARG A 45 -26.17 11.69 -0.17
CA ARG A 45 -27.55 11.25 -0.08
C ARG A 45 -27.77 10.22 1.01
N GLU A 46 -26.85 9.26 1.20
CA GLU A 46 -26.95 8.25 2.27
C GLU A 46 -26.90 8.90 3.67
N ILE A 47 -26.03 9.89 3.85
CA ILE A 47 -25.97 10.69 5.10
C ILE A 47 -27.28 11.44 5.32
N ALA A 48 -27.76 12.14 4.29
CA ALA A 48 -28.97 12.98 4.38
C ALA A 48 -30.25 12.17 4.64
N ARG A 49 -30.35 10.95 4.12
CA ARG A 49 -31.52 10.08 4.33
C ARG A 49 -31.48 9.27 5.64
N GLY A 50 -30.45 9.46 6.47
CA GLY A 50 -30.37 8.86 7.80
C GLY A 50 -29.68 7.49 7.85
N ASN A 51 -28.96 7.07 6.82
CA ASN A 51 -28.17 5.83 6.83
C ASN A 51 -26.88 5.99 7.67
N ASN A 52 -27.04 6.38 8.95
CA ASN A 52 -25.96 6.77 9.86
C ASN A 52 -25.81 5.82 11.08
N GLN A 53 -26.60 4.75 11.14
CA GLN A 53 -26.54 3.78 12.22
C GLN A 53 -25.61 2.61 11.87
N TYR A 54 -25.42 1.71 12.81
CA TYR A 54 -24.56 0.53 12.61
C TYR A 54 -25.01 -0.32 11.41
N ALA A 55 -24.08 -0.59 10.52
CA ALA A 55 -24.25 -1.62 9.50
C ALA A 55 -24.18 -3.02 10.11
N PRO A 56 -24.58 -4.08 9.39
CA PRO A 56 -24.25 -5.45 9.77
C PRO A 56 -22.76 -5.64 9.98
N GLY A 57 -22.35 -6.48 10.94
CA GLY A 57 -20.95 -6.67 11.33
C GLY A 57 -19.99 -7.05 10.20
N LYS A 58 -20.47 -7.77 9.18
CA LYS A 58 -19.70 -8.09 7.96
C LYS A 58 -19.74 -6.99 6.89
N GLY A 59 -20.51 -5.91 7.10
CA GLY A 59 -20.77 -4.85 6.11
C GLY A 59 -22.12 -5.00 5.41
N VAL A 60 -22.58 -3.93 4.74
CA VAL A 60 -23.85 -3.94 4.01
C VAL A 60 -23.77 -4.88 2.80
N GLU A 61 -24.88 -5.57 2.53
CA GLU A 61 -24.94 -6.59 1.47
C GLU A 61 -24.57 -6.02 0.09
N VAL A 62 -25.02 -4.81 -0.25
CA VAL A 62 -24.73 -4.20 -1.54
C VAL A 62 -23.24 -4.01 -1.78
N LEU A 63 -22.44 -3.70 -0.75
CA LEU A 63 -20.98 -3.57 -0.91
C LEU A 63 -20.31 -4.94 -0.93
N ARG A 64 -20.74 -5.87 -0.08
CA ARG A 64 -20.19 -7.23 -0.08
C ARG A 64 -20.41 -7.90 -1.44
N SER A 65 -21.62 -7.80 -2.01
CA SER A 65 -21.93 -8.32 -3.35
C SER A 65 -21.07 -7.65 -4.43
N ALA A 66 -20.93 -6.32 -4.38
CA ALA A 66 -20.10 -5.61 -5.37
C ALA A 66 -18.62 -6.06 -5.34
N VAL A 67 -18.07 -6.26 -4.14
CA VAL A 67 -16.70 -6.79 -3.98
C VAL A 67 -16.64 -8.24 -4.46
N ALA A 68 -17.59 -9.08 -4.06
CA ALA A 68 -17.66 -10.50 -4.45
C ALA A 68 -17.71 -10.67 -5.99
N ASP A 69 -18.59 -9.92 -6.65
CA ASP A 69 -18.72 -9.91 -8.11
C ASP A 69 -17.42 -9.51 -8.82
N SER A 70 -16.77 -8.44 -8.31
CA SER A 70 -15.51 -7.93 -8.88
C SER A 70 -14.35 -8.92 -8.74
N ARG A 71 -14.42 -9.78 -7.72
CA ARG A 71 -13.39 -10.78 -7.38
C ARG A 71 -13.76 -12.19 -7.75
N ARG A 72 -14.99 -12.43 -8.23
CA ARG A 72 -15.52 -13.75 -8.60
C ARG A 72 -15.49 -14.74 -7.44
N VAL A 73 -15.92 -14.29 -6.27
CA VAL A 73 -16.02 -15.08 -5.04
C VAL A 73 -17.44 -15.01 -4.47
N GLY A 74 -17.75 -15.81 -3.44
CA GLY A 74 -19.02 -15.71 -2.73
C GLY A 74 -19.06 -14.51 -1.78
N THR A 75 -20.27 -13.98 -1.51
CA THR A 75 -20.45 -12.90 -0.54
C THR A 75 -20.09 -13.33 0.88
N GLU A 76 -20.16 -14.60 1.21
CA GLU A 76 -19.69 -15.17 2.47
C GLU A 76 -18.18 -15.06 2.67
N GLU A 77 -17.41 -14.95 1.58
CA GLU A 77 -15.96 -14.76 1.58
C GLU A 77 -15.54 -13.30 1.78
N VAL A 78 -16.49 -12.34 1.90
CA VAL A 78 -16.20 -10.90 1.97
C VAL A 78 -16.55 -10.32 3.33
N LEU A 79 -15.59 -9.63 3.94
CA LEU A 79 -15.71 -8.83 5.16
C LEU A 79 -15.35 -7.38 4.87
N ILE A 80 -16.26 -6.44 5.13
CA ILE A 80 -15.98 -5.01 5.02
C ILE A 80 -15.25 -4.54 6.27
N THR A 81 -14.21 -3.71 6.08
CA THR A 81 -13.32 -3.22 7.13
C THR A 81 -13.15 -1.70 7.08
N VAL A 82 -12.66 -1.12 8.18
CA VAL A 82 -12.31 0.31 8.25
C VAL A 82 -10.95 0.54 7.57
N GLY A 83 -10.99 0.46 6.24
CA GLY A 83 -9.82 0.48 5.37
C GLY A 83 -9.01 -0.81 5.41
N ALA A 84 -8.01 -0.90 4.52
CA ALA A 84 -7.10 -2.06 4.46
C ALA A 84 -6.28 -2.23 5.74
N THR A 85 -5.94 -1.15 6.44
CA THR A 85 -5.18 -1.22 7.71
C THR A 85 -5.90 -2.08 8.76
N GLU A 86 -7.24 -1.97 8.86
CA GLU A 86 -7.99 -2.85 9.74
C GLU A 86 -8.04 -4.29 9.22
N ALA A 87 -8.21 -4.50 7.92
CA ALA A 87 -8.16 -5.84 7.33
C ALA A 87 -6.84 -6.55 7.66
N ILE A 88 -5.72 -5.83 7.51
CA ILE A 88 -4.37 -6.30 7.84
C ILE A 88 -4.27 -6.63 9.34
N SER A 89 -4.60 -5.67 10.20
CA SER A 89 -4.48 -5.85 11.65
C SER A 89 -5.38 -6.96 12.17
N ALA A 90 -6.63 -7.03 11.70
CA ALA A 90 -7.57 -8.07 12.09
C ALA A 90 -7.12 -9.46 11.62
N THR A 91 -6.51 -9.55 10.42
CA THR A 91 -5.96 -10.81 9.91
C THR A 91 -4.80 -11.29 10.78
N VAL A 92 -3.84 -10.42 11.06
CA VAL A 92 -2.68 -10.79 11.89
C VAL A 92 -3.13 -11.13 13.32
N LEU A 93 -3.98 -10.32 13.95
CA LEU A 93 -4.48 -10.57 15.31
C LEU A 93 -5.39 -11.80 15.42
N GLY A 94 -6.11 -12.13 14.36
CA GLY A 94 -7.05 -13.24 14.35
C GLY A 94 -6.46 -14.60 13.95
N LEU A 95 -5.32 -14.61 13.24
CA LEU A 95 -4.77 -15.83 12.66
C LEU A 95 -3.34 -16.15 13.10
N VAL A 96 -2.64 -15.24 13.79
CA VAL A 96 -1.25 -15.45 14.21
C VAL A 96 -1.18 -15.66 15.72
N GLU A 97 -0.60 -16.78 16.14
CA GLU A 97 -0.38 -17.08 17.55
C GLU A 97 0.81 -16.28 18.11
N PRO A 98 0.75 -15.84 19.38
CA PRO A 98 1.90 -15.21 20.04
C PRO A 98 3.13 -16.12 20.02
N GLY A 99 4.29 -15.55 19.67
CA GLY A 99 5.56 -16.27 19.55
C GLY A 99 5.83 -16.89 18.18
N SER A 100 4.84 -16.89 17.28
CA SER A 100 5.03 -17.26 15.87
C SER A 100 5.87 -16.24 15.14
N GLU A 101 6.36 -16.63 13.96
CA GLU A 101 7.06 -15.75 13.03
C GLU A 101 6.16 -15.37 11.85
N VAL A 102 6.22 -14.09 11.49
CA VAL A 102 5.55 -13.55 10.30
C VAL A 102 6.61 -12.93 9.38
N ILE A 103 6.70 -13.46 8.15
CA ILE A 103 7.63 -12.93 7.14
C ILE A 103 7.00 -11.72 6.43
N VAL A 104 7.81 -10.69 6.21
CA VAL A 104 7.49 -9.51 5.39
C VAL A 104 8.60 -9.28 4.36
N PHE A 105 8.26 -8.76 3.18
CA PHE A 105 9.26 -8.39 2.17
C PHE A 105 9.68 -6.93 2.38
N ASP A 106 10.98 -6.71 2.50
CA ASP A 106 11.59 -5.43 2.83
C ASP A 106 12.05 -4.68 1.56
N PRO A 107 11.71 -3.39 1.42
CA PRO A 107 11.01 -2.51 2.36
C PRO A 107 9.50 -2.78 2.41
N TYR A 108 8.82 -2.41 3.49
CA TYR A 108 7.41 -2.72 3.70
C TYR A 108 6.63 -1.57 4.34
N TYR A 109 5.31 -1.61 4.23
CA TYR A 109 4.43 -0.65 4.90
C TYR A 109 4.46 -0.87 6.43
N ASP A 110 4.71 0.19 7.18
CA ASP A 110 4.98 0.19 8.64
C ASP A 110 3.86 -0.45 9.48
N ALA A 111 2.60 -0.41 9.00
CA ALA A 111 1.48 -1.04 9.68
C ALA A 111 1.64 -2.56 9.82
N TYR A 112 2.40 -3.24 8.95
CA TYR A 112 2.65 -4.68 9.09
C TYR A 112 3.46 -4.95 10.35
N ALA A 113 4.54 -4.21 10.58
CA ALA A 113 5.36 -4.34 11.77
C ALA A 113 4.56 -4.11 13.06
N ALA A 114 3.70 -3.08 13.06
CA ALA A 114 2.85 -2.77 14.20
C ALA A 114 1.82 -3.88 14.48
N ALA A 115 1.16 -4.40 13.43
CA ALA A 115 0.19 -5.49 13.57
C ALA A 115 0.84 -6.77 14.12
N ILE A 116 2.02 -7.14 13.61
CA ILE A 116 2.79 -8.29 14.06
C ILE A 116 3.19 -8.14 15.54
N ALA A 117 3.70 -6.96 15.92
CA ALA A 117 4.06 -6.68 17.31
C ALA A 117 2.84 -6.73 18.24
N LEU A 118 1.68 -6.22 17.82
CA LEU A 118 0.43 -6.28 18.60
C LEU A 118 -0.04 -7.72 18.82
N ALA A 119 0.11 -8.60 17.83
CA ALA A 119 -0.19 -10.02 17.97
C ALA A 119 0.79 -10.75 18.92
N GLY A 120 1.93 -10.14 19.25
CA GLY A 120 2.98 -10.76 20.05
C GLY A 120 3.82 -11.75 19.26
N ALA A 121 3.80 -11.62 17.93
CA ALA A 121 4.60 -12.40 17.00
C ALA A 121 5.93 -11.72 16.68
N GLN A 122 6.84 -12.47 16.09
CA GLN A 122 8.14 -12.00 15.66
C GLN A 122 8.10 -11.71 14.14
N ARG A 123 8.53 -10.50 13.76
CA ARG A 123 8.73 -10.15 12.35
C ARG A 123 10.06 -10.72 11.85
N VAL A 124 10.02 -11.34 10.67
CA VAL A 124 11.19 -11.76 9.90
C VAL A 124 11.15 -11.02 8.57
N SER A 125 12.13 -10.16 8.30
CA SER A 125 12.15 -9.38 7.06
C SER A 125 13.10 -9.99 6.03
N VAL A 126 12.61 -10.09 4.79
CA VAL A 126 13.35 -10.63 3.64
C VAL A 126 13.48 -9.50 2.61
N PRO A 127 14.71 -9.03 2.31
CA PRO A 127 14.91 -7.98 1.34
C PRO A 127 14.44 -8.40 -0.06
N LEU A 128 13.80 -7.47 -0.76
CA LEU A 128 13.55 -7.62 -2.20
C LEU A 128 14.88 -7.62 -2.94
N ARG A 129 14.93 -8.36 -4.04
CA ARG A 129 16.08 -8.41 -4.93
C ARG A 129 15.93 -7.35 -6.03
N GLN A 130 16.93 -6.52 -6.20
CA GLN A 130 16.98 -5.61 -7.33
C GLN A 130 17.19 -6.40 -8.64
N VAL A 131 16.36 -6.09 -9.65
CA VAL A 131 16.43 -6.64 -11.00
C VAL A 131 16.43 -5.45 -11.95
N ASP A 132 17.56 -5.19 -12.58
CA ASP A 132 17.78 -4.01 -13.43
C ASP A 132 17.42 -2.69 -12.70
N ARG A 133 16.33 -2.06 -13.11
CA ARG A 133 15.85 -0.78 -12.56
C ARG A 133 14.55 -0.92 -11.76
N THR A 134 14.28 -2.11 -11.25
CA THR A 134 13.09 -2.43 -10.43
C THR A 134 13.46 -3.47 -9.37
N TRP A 135 12.49 -3.98 -8.65
CA TRP A 135 12.68 -5.03 -7.63
C TRP A 135 11.67 -6.15 -7.85
N ASP A 136 12.08 -7.37 -7.48
CA ASP A 136 11.23 -8.55 -7.48
C ASP A 136 11.48 -9.36 -6.20
N LEU A 137 10.67 -10.38 -5.96
CA LEU A 137 10.83 -11.28 -4.82
C LEU A 137 12.16 -12.05 -4.92
N ASP A 138 12.90 -12.12 -3.82
CA ASP A 138 13.95 -13.11 -3.63
C ASP A 138 13.34 -14.38 -3.04
N THR A 139 12.87 -15.27 -3.90
CA THR A 139 12.20 -16.50 -3.49
C THR A 139 13.14 -17.49 -2.81
N ALA A 140 14.44 -17.43 -3.12
CA ALA A 140 15.44 -18.27 -2.45
C ALA A 140 15.69 -17.78 -1.01
N ALA A 141 15.87 -16.46 -0.83
CA ALA A 141 15.97 -15.86 0.50
C ALA A 141 14.68 -16.05 1.31
N PHE A 142 13.51 -15.96 0.68
CA PHE A 142 12.23 -16.25 1.31
C PHE A 142 12.17 -17.69 1.82
N ALA A 143 12.49 -18.68 1.00
CA ALA A 143 12.49 -20.08 1.41
C ALA A 143 13.49 -20.33 2.57
N ALA A 144 14.66 -19.72 2.54
CA ALA A 144 15.68 -19.86 3.59
C ALA A 144 15.29 -19.18 4.92
N ALA A 145 14.38 -18.20 4.90
CA ALA A 145 13.91 -17.51 6.09
C ALA A 145 12.81 -18.26 6.85
N ILE A 146 12.23 -19.30 6.25
CA ILE A 146 11.15 -20.09 6.87
C ILE A 146 11.72 -21.02 7.95
N THR A 147 11.10 -20.99 9.13
CA THR A 147 11.38 -21.90 10.26
C THR A 147 10.12 -22.62 10.71
N ASP A 148 10.24 -23.54 11.66
CA ASP A 148 9.08 -24.23 12.25
C ASP A 148 8.12 -23.30 13.00
N ARG A 149 8.52 -22.05 13.27
CA ARG A 149 7.68 -21.02 13.89
C ARG A 149 7.00 -20.11 12.88
N THR A 150 7.38 -20.17 11.62
CA THR A 150 6.80 -19.33 10.58
C THR A 150 5.38 -19.77 10.28
N SER A 151 4.38 -18.92 10.56
CA SER A 151 2.96 -19.23 10.37
C SER A 151 2.31 -18.41 9.26
N MET A 152 2.85 -17.22 8.99
CA MET A 152 2.26 -16.29 8.03
C MET A 152 3.35 -15.56 7.23
N VAL A 153 3.01 -15.19 6.00
CA VAL A 153 3.76 -14.22 5.20
C VAL A 153 2.84 -13.11 4.71
N ILE A 154 3.30 -11.87 4.77
CA ILE A 154 2.61 -10.69 4.22
C ILE A 154 3.30 -10.29 2.92
N ILE A 155 2.53 -10.23 1.85
CA ILE A 155 2.97 -9.79 0.53
C ILE A 155 2.14 -8.60 0.07
N ASN A 156 2.78 -7.59 -0.53
CA ASN A 156 2.12 -6.43 -1.10
C ASN A 156 2.50 -6.30 -2.58
N SER A 157 1.52 -6.43 -3.47
CA SER A 157 1.71 -6.22 -4.90
C SER A 157 0.44 -5.61 -5.52
N PRO A 158 0.56 -4.53 -6.29
CA PRO A 158 1.73 -3.69 -6.54
C PRO A 158 2.35 -3.14 -5.27
N HIS A 159 3.68 -3.05 -5.24
CA HIS A 159 4.45 -2.90 -4.02
C HIS A 159 4.66 -1.45 -3.59
N ASN A 160 4.27 -1.12 -2.38
CA ASN A 160 4.64 0.13 -1.69
C ASN A 160 5.79 -0.19 -0.71
N PRO A 161 6.97 0.45 -0.83
CA PRO A 161 7.20 1.75 -1.48
C PRO A 161 7.81 1.72 -2.90
N THR A 162 8.19 0.56 -3.44
CA THR A 162 9.07 0.50 -4.63
C THR A 162 8.36 0.77 -5.96
N GLY A 163 7.02 0.67 -6.03
CA GLY A 163 6.29 0.76 -7.29
C GLY A 163 6.43 -0.47 -8.19
N SER A 164 7.04 -1.54 -7.70
CA SER A 164 7.19 -2.79 -8.44
C SER A 164 5.87 -3.55 -8.55
N VAL A 165 5.70 -4.26 -9.65
CA VAL A 165 4.70 -5.33 -9.80
C VAL A 165 5.50 -6.62 -9.97
N PHE A 166 5.36 -7.53 -9.02
CA PHE A 166 6.16 -8.75 -9.01
C PHE A 166 5.85 -9.64 -10.21
N SER A 167 6.89 -10.28 -10.74
CA SER A 167 6.79 -11.13 -11.91
C SER A 167 5.90 -12.36 -11.64
N ARG A 168 5.16 -12.80 -12.67
CA ARG A 168 4.33 -13.99 -12.58
C ARG A 168 5.13 -15.22 -12.12
N ALA A 169 6.35 -15.38 -12.63
CA ALA A 169 7.22 -16.49 -12.28
C ALA A 169 7.63 -16.46 -10.79
N ALA A 170 7.99 -15.26 -10.27
CA ALA A 170 8.32 -15.12 -8.84
C ALA A 170 7.11 -15.40 -7.94
N LEU A 171 5.90 -14.98 -8.35
CA LEU A 171 4.67 -15.22 -7.60
C LEU A 171 4.24 -16.70 -7.64
N GLU A 172 4.47 -17.42 -8.73
CA GLU A 172 4.22 -18.86 -8.82
C GLU A 172 5.19 -19.66 -7.94
N GLU A 173 6.46 -19.28 -7.90
CA GLU A 173 7.43 -19.89 -6.99
C GLU A 173 7.13 -19.54 -5.52
N PHE A 174 6.77 -18.29 -5.22
CA PHE A 174 6.28 -17.89 -3.90
C PHE A 174 5.10 -18.76 -3.44
N ALA A 175 4.10 -18.96 -4.31
CA ALA A 175 2.94 -19.79 -4.01
C ALA A 175 3.34 -21.24 -3.74
N ARG A 176 4.24 -21.81 -4.55
CA ARG A 176 4.74 -23.17 -4.36
C ARG A 176 5.42 -23.34 -3.00
N ILE A 177 6.22 -22.35 -2.57
CA ILE A 177 6.86 -22.36 -1.25
C ILE A 177 5.82 -22.27 -0.13
N CYS A 178 4.85 -21.35 -0.23
CA CYS A 178 3.79 -21.22 0.77
C CYS A 178 2.97 -22.50 0.93
N VAL A 179 2.66 -23.19 -0.15
CA VAL A 179 1.96 -24.48 -0.12
C VAL A 179 2.80 -25.56 0.53
N ALA A 180 4.10 -25.64 0.18
CA ALA A 180 5.01 -26.66 0.71
C ALA A 180 5.23 -26.55 2.23
N HIS A 181 5.16 -25.33 2.78
CA HIS A 181 5.37 -25.05 4.20
C HIS A 181 4.07 -24.74 4.96
N ASP A 182 2.91 -24.94 4.36
CA ASP A 182 1.58 -24.69 4.93
C ASP A 182 1.42 -23.27 5.53
N LEU A 183 1.96 -22.26 4.86
CA LEU A 183 1.91 -20.87 5.33
C LEU A 183 0.56 -20.22 5.02
N THR A 184 0.03 -19.46 5.96
CA THR A 184 -1.03 -18.49 5.72
C THR A 184 -0.46 -17.27 5.00
N VAL A 185 -1.18 -16.73 4.03
CA VAL A 185 -0.75 -15.55 3.26
C VAL A 185 -1.72 -14.40 3.47
N LEU A 186 -1.19 -13.24 3.87
CA LEU A 186 -1.90 -11.97 3.81
C LEU A 186 -1.42 -11.22 2.56
N SER A 187 -2.29 -11.12 1.55
CA SER A 187 -2.01 -10.39 0.30
C SER A 187 -2.61 -9.00 0.37
N ASP A 188 -1.77 -7.98 0.50
CA ASP A 188 -2.19 -6.58 0.44
C ASP A 188 -2.20 -6.10 -1.02
N GLU A 189 -3.41 -5.98 -1.58
CA GLU A 189 -3.66 -5.65 -2.99
C GLU A 189 -4.30 -4.27 -3.18
N VAL A 190 -4.09 -3.33 -2.26
CA VAL A 190 -4.73 -1.99 -2.32
C VAL A 190 -4.43 -1.23 -3.61
N TYR A 191 -3.33 -1.54 -4.29
CA TYR A 191 -2.94 -0.93 -5.56
C TYR A 191 -3.30 -1.77 -6.79
N GLU A 192 -4.12 -2.80 -6.68
CA GLU A 192 -4.45 -3.75 -7.74
C GLU A 192 -4.89 -3.13 -9.08
N HIS A 193 -5.47 -1.94 -9.05
CA HIS A 193 -5.92 -1.23 -10.23
C HIS A 193 -4.90 -0.19 -10.77
N LEU A 194 -3.86 0.11 -10.01
CA LEU A 194 -2.86 1.12 -10.34
C LEU A 194 -1.65 0.44 -10.98
N ILE A 195 -1.82 0.03 -12.23
CA ILE A 195 -0.84 -0.72 -13.02
C ILE A 195 -0.59 0.03 -14.34
N PHE A 196 0.66 0.11 -14.76
CA PHE A 196 1.08 0.86 -15.95
C PHE A 196 1.76 -0.05 -16.98
N GLU A 197 1.69 0.37 -18.27
CA GLU A 197 2.57 -0.09 -19.36
C GLU A 197 2.65 -1.60 -19.58
N GLY A 198 1.51 -2.25 -19.75
CA GLY A 198 1.46 -3.68 -20.10
C GLY A 198 1.76 -4.64 -18.94
N ASN A 199 2.04 -4.11 -17.75
CA ASN A 199 2.12 -4.93 -16.54
C ASN A 199 0.74 -5.47 -16.15
N GLN A 200 0.71 -6.58 -15.44
CA GLN A 200 -0.51 -7.20 -14.97
C GLN A 200 -0.38 -7.57 -13.49
N HIS A 201 -1.39 -7.22 -12.71
CA HIS A 201 -1.51 -7.70 -11.34
C HIS A 201 -1.92 -9.17 -11.33
N THR A 202 -1.17 -9.99 -10.61
CA THR A 202 -1.51 -11.39 -10.34
C THR A 202 -2.11 -11.48 -8.94
N ARG A 203 -3.34 -11.93 -8.83
CA ARG A 203 -4.00 -12.18 -7.55
C ARG A 203 -3.46 -13.45 -6.92
N ILE A 204 -2.96 -13.37 -5.72
CA ILE A 204 -2.32 -14.49 -5.04
C ILE A 204 -3.30 -15.65 -4.80
N ASN A 205 -4.53 -15.36 -4.41
CA ASN A 205 -5.56 -16.38 -4.14
C ASN A 205 -6.01 -17.15 -5.39
N GLU A 206 -5.69 -16.66 -6.60
CA GLU A 206 -5.98 -17.37 -7.86
C GLU A 206 -4.88 -18.35 -8.28
N LEU A 207 -3.72 -18.32 -7.61
CA LEU A 207 -2.63 -19.26 -7.87
C LEU A 207 -2.94 -20.66 -7.30
N PRO A 208 -2.39 -21.74 -7.89
CA PRO A 208 -2.65 -23.09 -7.44
C PRO A 208 -2.35 -23.30 -5.95
N GLY A 209 -3.33 -23.85 -5.20
CA GLY A 209 -3.20 -24.14 -3.77
C GLY A 209 -3.28 -22.91 -2.83
N MET A 210 -3.48 -21.70 -3.37
CA MET A 210 -3.43 -20.47 -2.56
C MET A 210 -4.80 -20.04 -2.03
N LYS A 211 -5.91 -20.43 -2.64
CA LYS A 211 -7.24 -19.95 -2.23
C LYS A 211 -7.54 -20.22 -0.76
N SER A 212 -7.28 -21.42 -0.27
CA SER A 212 -7.61 -21.87 1.09
C SER A 212 -6.68 -21.31 2.18
N ARG A 213 -5.59 -20.62 1.80
CA ARG A 213 -4.57 -20.08 2.72
C ARG A 213 -4.35 -18.58 2.60
N THR A 214 -5.09 -17.88 1.72
CA THR A 214 -4.87 -16.45 1.47
C THR A 214 -6.02 -15.61 2.01
N VAL A 215 -5.68 -14.59 2.77
CA VAL A 215 -6.54 -13.44 3.06
C VAL A 215 -6.08 -12.28 2.18
N THR A 216 -6.93 -11.83 1.27
CA THR A 216 -6.66 -10.67 0.42
C THR A 216 -7.22 -9.42 1.09
N SER A 217 -6.38 -8.39 1.29
CA SER A 217 -6.77 -7.06 1.77
C SER A 217 -6.79 -6.08 0.61
N SER A 218 -7.86 -5.27 0.50
CA SER A 218 -7.90 -4.16 -0.44
C SER A 218 -8.84 -3.04 0.08
N SER A 219 -8.99 -1.95 -0.69
CA SER A 219 -9.85 -0.84 -0.29
C SER A 219 -10.25 0.07 -1.44
N ALA A 220 -11.29 0.87 -1.23
CA ALA A 220 -11.68 1.95 -2.14
C ALA A 220 -10.67 3.12 -2.17
N ALA A 221 -9.82 3.21 -1.16
CA ALA A 221 -8.94 4.35 -0.89
C ALA A 221 -8.06 4.74 -2.09
N LYS A 222 -7.46 3.75 -2.74
CA LYS A 222 -6.47 3.96 -3.80
C LYS A 222 -7.12 3.97 -5.19
N SER A 223 -8.13 3.13 -5.38
CA SER A 223 -8.84 3.00 -6.66
C SER A 223 -9.80 4.15 -6.95
N TYR A 224 -10.31 4.82 -5.91
CA TYR A 224 -11.34 5.86 -6.06
C TYR A 224 -11.00 7.17 -5.33
N ASN A 225 -9.73 7.45 -5.06
CA ASN A 225 -9.25 8.68 -4.40
C ASN A 225 -10.02 9.00 -3.10
N ALA A 226 -10.37 7.99 -2.32
CA ALA A 226 -11.20 8.10 -1.11
C ALA A 226 -10.44 7.63 0.15
N THR A 227 -9.19 8.08 0.33
CA THR A 227 -8.31 7.61 1.40
C THR A 227 -8.87 7.87 2.79
N GLY A 228 -9.57 9.00 2.98
CA GLY A 228 -10.19 9.40 4.25
C GLY A 228 -11.47 8.64 4.60
N TRP A 229 -12.11 7.96 3.63
CA TRP A 229 -13.36 7.23 3.86
C TRP A 229 -13.17 5.95 4.65
N LYS A 230 -11.96 5.44 4.70
CA LYS A 230 -11.63 4.23 5.45
C LYS A 230 -12.56 3.04 5.14
N THR A 231 -12.88 2.84 3.86
CA THR A 231 -13.70 1.72 3.38
C THR A 231 -12.81 0.71 2.68
N GLY A 232 -12.63 -0.45 3.29
CA GLY A 232 -11.82 -1.56 2.79
C GLY A 232 -12.52 -2.90 2.99
N TRP A 233 -11.82 -3.96 2.66
CA TRP A 233 -12.32 -5.33 2.79
C TRP A 233 -11.21 -6.35 2.94
N ALA A 234 -11.54 -7.45 3.60
CA ALA A 234 -10.81 -8.70 3.59
C ALA A 234 -11.60 -9.75 2.80
N ILE A 235 -10.92 -10.54 1.98
CA ILE A 235 -11.50 -11.63 1.19
C ILE A 235 -10.73 -12.91 1.50
N ALA A 236 -11.43 -13.93 1.96
CA ALA A 236 -10.86 -15.26 2.23
C ALA A 236 -11.96 -16.33 2.25
N GLU A 237 -11.58 -17.60 2.13
CA GLU A 237 -12.50 -18.68 2.42
C GLU A 237 -13.06 -18.57 3.86
N PRO A 238 -14.31 -18.99 4.10
CA PRO A 238 -14.99 -18.80 5.39
C PRO A 238 -14.20 -19.30 6.61
N ALA A 239 -13.42 -20.35 6.47
CA ALA A 239 -12.62 -20.92 7.55
C ALA A 239 -11.53 -19.95 8.06
N LEU A 240 -10.84 -19.24 7.14
CA LEU A 240 -9.87 -18.20 7.50
C LEU A 240 -10.59 -16.91 7.94
N LEU A 241 -11.64 -16.54 7.24
CA LEU A 241 -12.34 -15.29 7.48
C LEU A 241 -12.99 -15.25 8.87
N ASP A 242 -13.35 -16.39 9.44
CA ASP A 242 -13.94 -16.48 10.80
C ASP A 242 -13.00 -15.90 11.88
N GLY A 243 -11.70 -16.22 11.82
CA GLY A 243 -10.70 -15.63 12.73
C GLY A 243 -10.57 -14.12 12.56
N VAL A 244 -10.57 -13.63 11.32
CA VAL A 244 -10.51 -12.20 11.00
C VAL A 244 -11.75 -11.46 11.50
N ILE A 245 -12.94 -12.03 11.33
CA ILE A 245 -14.22 -11.48 11.82
C ILE A 245 -14.19 -11.35 13.34
N LYS A 246 -13.75 -12.39 14.06
CA LYS A 246 -13.66 -12.40 15.53
C LYS A 246 -12.73 -11.31 16.04
N ALA A 247 -11.58 -11.11 15.42
CA ALA A 247 -10.68 -10.02 15.78
C ALA A 247 -11.32 -8.65 15.49
N LYS A 248 -11.81 -8.43 14.27
CA LYS A 248 -12.42 -7.17 13.86
C LYS A 248 -13.61 -6.76 14.73
N GLN A 249 -14.44 -7.72 15.16
CA GLN A 249 -15.62 -7.45 15.97
C GLN A 249 -15.32 -6.64 17.23
N PHE A 250 -14.13 -6.83 17.81
CA PHE A 250 -13.70 -6.14 19.03
C PHE A 250 -12.72 -4.98 18.77
N MET A 251 -12.43 -4.66 17.50
CA MET A 251 -11.67 -3.48 17.10
C MET A 251 -12.62 -2.29 16.84
N THR A 252 -13.21 -2.23 15.64
CA THR A 252 -14.13 -1.14 15.27
C THR A 252 -15.58 -1.59 15.15
N TYR A 253 -15.86 -2.89 15.18
CA TYR A 253 -17.13 -3.55 14.92
C TYR A 253 -17.63 -3.29 13.49
N VAL A 254 -18.07 -2.07 13.17
CA VAL A 254 -18.48 -1.63 11.83
C VAL A 254 -18.00 -0.21 11.59
N GLY A 255 -17.94 0.19 10.33
CA GLY A 255 -17.56 1.54 9.96
C GLY A 255 -18.05 1.92 8.58
N ALA A 256 -17.96 3.23 8.30
CA ALA A 256 -18.22 3.79 6.97
C ALA A 256 -19.64 3.47 6.42
N THR A 257 -20.65 3.28 7.29
CA THR A 257 -22.01 2.87 6.89
C THR A 257 -22.56 3.68 5.72
N PRO A 258 -22.58 5.04 5.74
CA PRO A 258 -23.13 5.82 4.63
C PRO A 258 -22.26 5.78 3.36
N PHE A 259 -20.99 5.41 3.48
CA PHE A 259 -20.08 5.33 2.33
C PHE A 259 -20.13 3.98 1.61
N GLN A 260 -20.57 2.93 2.29
CA GLN A 260 -20.55 1.58 1.72
C GLN A 260 -21.42 1.48 0.44
N PRO A 261 -22.66 2.01 0.36
CA PRO A 261 -23.41 2.01 -0.89
C PRO A 261 -22.77 2.82 -2.01
N ALA A 262 -22.06 3.91 -1.67
CA ALA A 262 -21.36 4.74 -2.62
C ALA A 262 -20.16 3.99 -3.24
N VAL A 263 -19.40 3.27 -2.41
CA VAL A 263 -18.28 2.42 -2.86
C VAL A 263 -18.78 1.26 -3.72
N ALA A 264 -19.91 0.63 -3.33
CA ALA A 264 -20.54 -0.42 -4.14
C ALA A 264 -20.88 0.09 -5.54
N HIS A 265 -21.47 1.30 -5.62
CA HIS A 265 -21.75 1.93 -6.91
C HIS A 265 -20.47 2.14 -7.73
N ALA A 266 -19.40 2.63 -7.09
CA ALA A 266 -18.13 2.88 -7.79
C ALA A 266 -17.54 1.58 -8.36
N ILE A 267 -17.54 0.49 -7.62
CA ILE A 267 -17.04 -0.81 -8.09
C ILE A 267 -17.80 -1.28 -9.33
N HIS A 268 -19.13 -1.16 -9.35
CA HIS A 268 -19.93 -1.61 -10.48
C HIS A 268 -19.90 -0.67 -11.68
N ASN A 269 -19.90 0.65 -11.45
CA ASN A 269 -20.26 1.62 -12.49
C ASN A 269 -19.14 2.57 -12.90
N GLU A 270 -18.08 2.74 -12.08
CA GLU A 270 -17.07 3.78 -12.32
C GLU A 270 -15.77 3.25 -12.97
N ARG A 271 -15.85 2.13 -13.70
CA ARG A 271 -14.70 1.57 -14.43
C ARG A 271 -14.07 2.54 -15.42
N ALA A 272 -14.91 3.37 -16.07
CA ALA A 272 -14.41 4.37 -17.01
C ALA A 272 -13.67 5.51 -16.29
N TRP A 273 -14.16 5.95 -15.13
CA TRP A 273 -13.49 6.91 -14.28
C TRP A 273 -12.14 6.35 -13.78
N LEU A 274 -12.13 5.11 -13.29
CA LEU A 274 -10.93 4.43 -12.82
C LEU A 274 -9.85 4.37 -13.91
N ARG A 275 -10.21 4.00 -15.15
CA ARG A 275 -9.26 4.00 -16.28
C ARG A 275 -8.67 5.38 -16.52
N ARG A 276 -9.52 6.44 -16.63
CA ARG A 276 -9.02 7.81 -16.80
C ARG A 276 -8.11 8.27 -15.69
N MET A 277 -8.40 7.87 -14.45
CA MET A 277 -7.54 8.18 -13.30
C MET A 277 -6.17 7.49 -13.43
N VAL A 278 -6.12 6.22 -13.82
CA VAL A 278 -4.87 5.49 -14.07
C VAL A 278 -4.10 6.10 -15.23
N ASP A 279 -4.77 6.48 -16.33
CA ASP A 279 -4.15 7.17 -17.48
C ASP A 279 -3.54 8.52 -17.04
N SER A 280 -4.25 9.26 -16.20
CA SER A 280 -3.76 10.53 -15.64
C SER A 280 -2.55 10.31 -14.72
N LEU A 281 -2.57 9.26 -13.90
CA LEU A 281 -1.42 8.88 -13.08
C LEU A 281 -0.20 8.51 -13.93
N ALA A 282 -0.39 7.80 -15.04
CA ALA A 282 0.71 7.49 -15.96
C ALA A 282 1.37 8.76 -16.55
N VAL A 283 0.58 9.78 -16.89
CA VAL A 283 1.10 11.09 -17.28
C VAL A 283 1.85 11.76 -16.12
N GLY A 284 1.27 11.77 -14.91
CA GLY A 284 1.89 12.32 -13.71
C GLY A 284 3.21 11.64 -13.37
N LYS A 285 3.27 10.31 -13.51
CA LYS A 285 4.50 9.50 -13.36
C LYS A 285 5.60 10.01 -14.28
N ASN A 286 5.31 10.22 -15.55
CA ASN A 286 6.30 10.67 -16.52
C ASN A 286 6.77 12.10 -16.22
N ILE A 287 5.87 13.03 -15.91
CA ILE A 287 6.21 14.41 -15.51
C ILE A 287 7.21 14.38 -14.34
N LEU A 288 6.90 13.66 -13.27
CA LEU A 288 7.75 13.62 -12.10
C LEU A 288 9.06 12.88 -12.36
N ALA A 289 9.02 11.73 -13.07
CA ALA A 289 10.22 10.96 -13.40
C ALA A 289 11.22 11.78 -14.20
N ASP A 290 10.75 12.54 -15.20
CA ASP A 290 11.59 13.43 -16.02
C ASP A 290 12.13 14.59 -15.18
N GLY A 291 11.30 15.18 -14.32
CA GLY A 291 11.73 16.21 -13.37
C GLY A 291 12.85 15.74 -12.44
N LEU A 292 12.71 14.55 -11.87
CA LEU A 292 13.72 13.94 -11.00
C LEU A 292 15.04 13.64 -11.74
N ARG A 293 14.96 13.12 -12.99
CA ARG A 293 16.15 12.92 -13.84
C ARG A 293 16.85 14.22 -14.18
N ASN A 294 16.08 15.27 -14.53
CA ASN A 294 16.62 16.60 -14.81
C ASN A 294 17.27 17.24 -13.58
N ALA A 295 16.79 16.91 -12.39
CA ALA A 295 17.41 17.30 -11.13
C ALA A 295 18.65 16.47 -10.76
N GLY A 296 19.03 15.49 -11.58
CA GLY A 296 20.24 14.67 -11.41
C GLY A 296 20.07 13.40 -10.59
N LEU A 297 18.84 13.03 -10.20
CA LEU A 297 18.60 11.77 -9.49
C LEU A 297 18.59 10.57 -10.45
N LYS A 298 19.02 9.42 -9.97
CA LYS A 298 18.84 8.15 -10.68
C LYS A 298 17.48 7.57 -10.36
N VAL A 299 16.57 7.60 -11.33
CA VAL A 299 15.17 7.20 -11.17
C VAL A 299 14.97 5.73 -11.51
N TYR A 300 14.29 4.98 -10.65
CA TYR A 300 13.91 3.58 -10.88
C TYR A 300 12.58 3.47 -11.63
N ASP A 301 12.32 2.30 -12.21
CA ASP A 301 11.12 2.07 -12.99
C ASP A 301 9.94 1.75 -12.08
N THR A 302 8.79 2.34 -12.41
CA THR A 302 7.53 2.18 -11.67
C THR A 302 6.50 1.49 -12.54
N ALA A 303 6.17 0.25 -12.21
CA ALA A 303 5.19 -0.57 -12.91
C ALA A 303 3.78 -0.47 -12.32
N GLY A 304 3.67 -0.10 -11.06
CA GLY A 304 2.40 0.06 -10.35
C GLY A 304 2.46 1.06 -9.20
N THR A 305 1.37 1.22 -8.46
CA THR A 305 1.18 2.19 -7.38
C THR A 305 1.12 3.64 -7.90
N TYR A 306 1.46 4.62 -7.08
CA TYR A 306 1.69 6.01 -7.47
C TYR A 306 2.97 6.57 -6.84
N PHE A 307 3.98 5.69 -6.66
CA PHE A 307 5.26 6.07 -6.09
C PHE A 307 6.40 5.86 -7.09
N ILE A 308 7.37 6.77 -7.06
CA ILE A 308 8.65 6.65 -7.75
C ILE A 308 9.74 6.57 -6.70
N VAL A 309 10.66 5.63 -6.89
CA VAL A 309 11.91 5.57 -6.13
C VAL A 309 13.03 6.20 -6.94
N ALA A 310 13.84 7.01 -6.27
CA ALA A 310 15.03 7.61 -6.84
C ALA A 310 16.23 7.48 -5.90
N ASP A 311 17.41 7.36 -6.46
CA ASP A 311 18.69 7.31 -5.76
C ASP A 311 19.32 8.69 -5.77
N VAL A 312 19.70 9.19 -4.59
CA VAL A 312 20.29 10.51 -4.39
C VAL A 312 21.82 10.51 -4.42
N SER A 313 22.46 9.34 -4.53
CA SER A 313 23.92 9.22 -4.57
C SER A 313 24.57 10.05 -5.68
N PRO A 314 23.97 10.19 -6.89
CA PRO A 314 24.56 11.04 -7.94
C PRO A 314 24.63 12.52 -7.55
N LEU A 315 23.87 12.96 -6.54
CA LEU A 315 23.91 14.32 -6.00
C LEU A 315 24.92 14.49 -4.84
N GLY A 316 25.63 13.39 -4.48
CA GLY A 316 26.60 13.38 -3.39
C GLY A 316 26.03 13.07 -2.01
N PHE A 317 24.82 12.54 -1.93
CA PHE A 317 24.20 12.08 -0.67
C PHE A 317 24.37 10.58 -0.48
N ASP A 318 24.96 10.18 0.64
CA ASP A 318 25.05 8.79 1.04
C ASP A 318 23.80 8.30 1.78
N ASP A 319 22.96 9.25 2.29
CA ASP A 319 21.75 8.98 3.04
C ASP A 319 20.55 9.78 2.51
N GLY A 320 19.52 9.08 2.06
CA GLY A 320 18.25 9.66 1.64
C GLY A 320 17.53 10.40 2.77
N THR A 321 17.84 10.09 4.05
CA THR A 321 17.27 10.81 5.19
C THR A 321 17.78 12.25 5.23
N ASP A 322 19.09 12.45 5.07
CA ASP A 322 19.70 13.78 5.06
C ASP A 322 19.16 14.61 3.88
N TYR A 323 19.05 13.99 2.71
CA TYR A 323 18.42 14.61 1.55
C TYR A 323 16.98 15.03 1.84
N CYS A 324 16.13 14.12 2.35
CA CYS A 324 14.72 14.42 2.64
C CYS A 324 14.53 15.47 3.71
N MET A 325 15.39 15.52 4.73
CA MET A 325 15.30 16.52 5.81
C MET A 325 15.61 17.94 5.31
N GLY A 326 16.56 18.10 4.40
CA GLY A 326 16.91 19.41 3.81
C GLY A 326 15.94 19.86 2.70
N LEU A 327 15.32 18.94 2.00
CA LEU A 327 14.54 19.19 0.80
C LEU A 327 13.38 20.21 0.98
N PRO A 328 12.56 20.15 2.06
CA PRO A 328 11.47 21.13 2.26
C PRO A 328 11.92 22.56 2.40
N GLU A 329 13.02 22.79 3.12
CA GLU A 329 13.57 24.15 3.34
C GLU A 329 14.26 24.69 2.09
N LEU A 330 15.07 23.85 1.43
CA LEU A 330 15.96 24.27 0.36
C LEU A 330 15.28 24.36 -1.01
N GLN A 331 14.33 23.46 -1.27
CA GLN A 331 13.67 23.37 -2.57
C GLN A 331 12.12 23.44 -2.51
N GLY A 332 11.55 23.53 -1.30
CA GLY A 332 10.10 23.59 -1.14
C GLY A 332 9.37 22.35 -1.65
N VAL A 333 9.99 21.18 -1.56
CA VAL A 333 9.41 19.86 -1.90
C VAL A 333 9.70 18.90 -0.73
N ALA A 334 8.80 17.98 -0.44
CA ALA A 334 9.02 16.92 0.55
C ALA A 334 8.94 15.53 -0.10
N ALA A 335 9.83 14.64 0.33
CA ALA A 335 9.90 13.23 -0.05
C ALA A 335 10.06 12.37 1.21
N ILE A 336 10.16 11.04 1.06
CA ILE A 336 10.37 10.13 2.20
C ILE A 336 11.57 9.22 1.93
N PRO A 337 12.52 9.09 2.88
CA PRO A 337 13.63 8.16 2.75
C PRO A 337 13.15 6.71 2.82
N LEU A 338 13.63 5.86 1.92
CA LEU A 338 13.25 4.45 1.87
C LEU A 338 13.72 3.67 3.10
N ALA A 339 14.84 4.04 3.70
CA ALA A 339 15.34 3.44 4.93
C ALA A 339 14.33 3.48 6.09
N GLY A 340 13.36 4.41 6.05
CA GLY A 340 12.27 4.50 7.02
C GLY A 340 11.23 3.37 6.91
N PHE A 341 11.26 2.59 5.84
CA PHE A 341 10.37 1.44 5.59
C PHE A 341 11.07 0.09 5.77
N SER A 342 12.30 0.08 6.31
CA SER A 342 13.17 -1.08 6.23
C SER A 342 13.80 -1.45 7.57
N ASP A 343 13.95 -2.76 7.80
CA ASP A 343 14.84 -3.33 8.80
C ASP A 343 16.29 -3.41 8.30
N HIS A 344 16.48 -3.51 6.97
CA HIS A 344 17.78 -3.56 6.29
C HIS A 344 18.19 -2.16 5.78
N LYS A 345 18.24 -1.17 6.68
CA LYS A 345 18.39 0.26 6.36
C LYS A 345 19.55 0.57 5.42
N GLU A 346 20.69 -0.09 5.59
CA GLU A 346 21.88 0.15 4.75
C GLU A 346 21.64 -0.15 3.26
N THR A 347 20.83 -1.18 2.95
CA THR A 347 20.48 -1.53 1.57
C THR A 347 19.68 -0.42 0.88
N TRP A 348 18.84 0.30 1.64
CA TRP A 348 17.90 1.29 1.11
C TRP A 348 18.33 2.73 1.41
N LYS A 349 19.52 2.91 2.01
CA LYS A 349 19.99 4.18 2.55
C LYS A 349 19.99 5.33 1.56
N PRO A 350 20.51 5.20 0.31
CA PRO A 350 20.53 6.30 -0.65
C PRO A 350 19.21 6.52 -1.39
N LEU A 351 18.18 5.72 -1.08
CA LEU A 351 16.94 5.74 -1.85
C LEU A 351 15.85 6.57 -1.18
N VAL A 352 15.12 7.31 -2.00
CA VAL A 352 14.00 8.16 -1.58
C VAL A 352 12.76 7.85 -2.41
N ARG A 353 11.58 8.04 -1.81
CA ARG A 353 10.28 7.83 -2.46
C ARG A 353 9.56 9.14 -2.67
N PHE A 354 9.05 9.35 -3.87
CA PHE A 354 8.15 10.44 -4.25
C PHE A 354 6.79 9.92 -4.67
N ALA A 355 5.70 10.61 -4.31
CA ALA A 355 4.35 10.30 -4.74
C ALA A 355 3.93 11.21 -5.91
N PHE A 356 3.41 10.61 -6.99
CA PHE A 356 2.92 11.34 -8.17
C PHE A 356 1.39 11.39 -8.27
N CYS A 357 0.67 11.09 -7.19
CA CYS A 357 -0.79 11.19 -7.13
C CYS A 357 -1.27 12.63 -6.87
N LYS A 358 -0.69 13.59 -7.58
CA LYS A 358 -1.01 15.01 -7.50
C LYS A 358 -1.43 15.52 -8.87
N ARG A 359 -2.09 16.68 -8.91
CA ARG A 359 -2.40 17.36 -10.18
C ARG A 359 -1.13 17.61 -10.99
N HIS A 360 -1.24 17.58 -12.30
CA HIS A 360 -0.09 17.70 -13.20
C HIS A 360 0.62 19.08 -13.09
N ASP A 361 -0.13 20.15 -12.78
CA ASP A 361 0.45 21.48 -12.51
C ASP A 361 1.34 21.45 -11.27
N VAL A 362 0.89 20.81 -10.19
CA VAL A 362 1.66 20.64 -8.94
C VAL A 362 2.92 19.79 -9.18
N LEU A 363 2.81 18.73 -9.99
CA LEU A 363 3.98 17.90 -10.34
C LEU A 363 5.00 18.65 -11.19
N ARG A 364 4.57 19.49 -12.15
CA ARG A 364 5.48 20.35 -12.93
C ARG A 364 6.18 21.35 -12.04
N GLU A 365 5.43 22.03 -11.18
CA GLU A 365 6.01 22.99 -10.21
C GLU A 365 7.04 22.31 -9.30
N ALA A 366 6.73 21.14 -8.76
CA ALA A 366 7.67 20.38 -7.93
C ALA A 366 8.94 19.99 -8.74
N SER A 367 8.76 19.57 -9.99
CA SER A 367 9.88 19.23 -10.87
C SER A 367 10.77 20.44 -11.18
N GLU A 368 10.18 21.61 -11.41
CA GLU A 368 10.90 22.87 -11.63
C GLU A 368 11.69 23.27 -10.39
N ARG A 369 11.09 23.21 -9.20
CA ARG A 369 11.75 23.50 -7.93
C ARG A 369 12.94 22.56 -7.69
N LEU A 370 12.80 21.27 -7.95
CA LEU A 370 13.88 20.28 -7.82
C LEU A 370 15.04 20.53 -8.78
N ALA A 371 14.79 21.06 -9.98
CA ALA A 371 15.80 21.32 -10.99
C ALA A 371 16.56 22.67 -10.79
N GLN A 372 15.97 23.65 -10.10
CA GLN A 372 16.49 25.02 -10.02
C GLN A 372 17.61 25.25 -9.02
N THR A 373 17.73 24.38 -8.01
CA THR A 373 18.73 24.56 -6.97
C THR A 373 19.58 23.29 -6.85
N PRO A 374 20.85 23.31 -7.22
CA PRO A 374 21.75 22.23 -6.83
C PRO A 374 21.79 22.21 -5.29
N LEU A 375 21.12 21.22 -4.68
CA LEU A 375 21.34 20.90 -3.28
C LEU A 375 22.84 20.54 -3.16
N PHE A 376 23.59 21.43 -2.52
CA PHE A 376 24.97 21.17 -2.12
C PHE A 376 26.02 21.02 -3.25
N ARG A 377 26.53 22.14 -3.72
CA ARG A 377 27.96 22.27 -3.99
C ARG A 377 28.56 22.99 -2.76
N LEU A 378 28.91 22.25 -1.76
CA LEU A 378 29.91 22.64 -0.78
C LEU A 378 31.24 21.96 -1.09
#